data_a7cd1d107ee4cb5e827be75bee94e551
#
_entry.id   a7cd1d107ee4cb5e827be75bee94e551
#
_cell.length_a   1.000
_cell.length_b   1.000
_cell.length_c   1.000
_cell.angle_alpha   90.00
_cell.angle_beta   90.00
_cell.angle_gamma   90.00
#
_symmetry.space_group_name_H-M   'P 1'
#
loop_
_entity.id
_entity.type
_entity.pdbx_description
1 polymer ?
#
loop_
_entity_poly.entity_id
_entity_poly.type
_entity_poly.pdbx_seq_one_letter_code
_entity_poly.pdbx_strand_id
1 'polypeptide(L)'
;KRQVVLQCNGYEVIDLGVMVPWSKILEAAAEHDADIIGLSGLITPSLDEMVTVAEEMQRAGLTIPLLIGGATTSKVHTALRIDPAYEGPVVHVLDASRAVGVASQLLSDTQSVPFVEATAEEYEKVRIAREGKGQSELLPIADARANAFKPDFALKPAAPVEPGLHVFEEWDLADLAALSLIH
;
A
#
# COMPACT_ATOMS: atom_id res chain seq x y z
N LYS A 1 -10.36 -3.60 -8.94
CA LYS A 1 -10.84 -4.86 -8.31
C LYS A 1 -11.50 -4.64 -6.94
N ARG A 2 -10.96 -3.76 -6.06
CA ARG A 2 -11.58 -3.48 -4.73
C ARG A 2 -12.91 -2.77 -4.84
N GLN A 3 -13.05 -1.83 -5.75
CA GLN A 3 -14.29 -1.11 -6.04
C GLN A 3 -15.43 -2.05 -6.38
N VAL A 4 -15.20 -2.99 -7.31
CA VAL A 4 -16.22 -3.97 -7.72
C VAL A 4 -16.69 -4.79 -6.53
N VAL A 5 -15.79 -5.19 -5.62
CA VAL A 5 -16.15 -5.97 -4.44
C VAL A 5 -17.03 -5.16 -3.48
N LEU A 6 -16.71 -3.89 -3.23
CA LEU A 6 -17.53 -3.01 -2.41
C LEU A 6 -18.90 -2.75 -3.06
N GLN A 7 -18.95 -2.42 -4.36
CA GLN A 7 -20.20 -2.22 -5.10
C GLN A 7 -21.11 -3.44 -5.07
N CYS A 8 -20.55 -4.65 -5.23
CA CYS A 8 -21.30 -5.89 -5.12
C CYS A 8 -21.88 -6.15 -3.71
N ASN A 9 -21.39 -5.43 -2.70
CA ASN A 9 -21.86 -5.53 -1.31
C ASN A 9 -22.70 -4.31 -0.87
N GLY A 10 -23.23 -3.55 -1.83
CA GLY A 10 -24.21 -2.50 -1.57
C GLY A 10 -23.60 -1.14 -1.20
N TYR A 11 -22.30 -0.96 -1.35
CA TYR A 11 -21.66 0.35 -1.17
C TYR A 11 -21.73 1.16 -2.47
N GLU A 12 -22.07 2.43 -2.37
CA GLU A 12 -21.84 3.39 -3.44
C GLU A 12 -20.33 3.72 -3.48
N VAL A 13 -19.70 3.57 -4.62
CA VAL A 13 -18.25 3.78 -4.76
C VAL A 13 -17.97 4.79 -5.84
N ILE A 14 -17.42 5.92 -5.44
CA ILE A 14 -16.96 6.99 -6.32
C ILE A 14 -15.52 6.70 -6.72
N ASP A 15 -15.30 6.31 -7.96
CA ASP A 15 -13.96 6.02 -8.50
C ASP A 15 -13.35 7.27 -9.11
N LEU A 16 -12.33 7.80 -8.46
CA LEU A 16 -11.60 8.99 -8.94
C LEU A 16 -10.50 8.63 -9.95
N GLY A 17 -10.23 7.32 -10.17
CA GLY A 17 -9.17 6.87 -11.07
C GLY A 17 -7.81 6.75 -10.38
N VAL A 18 -6.74 7.05 -11.14
CA VAL A 18 -5.36 6.88 -10.69
C VAL A 18 -4.62 8.22 -10.69
N MET A 19 -3.59 8.33 -9.84
CA MET A 19 -2.74 9.53 -9.74
C MET A 19 -3.55 10.80 -9.41
N VAL A 20 -4.53 10.66 -8.54
CA VAL A 20 -5.42 11.75 -8.13
C VAL A 20 -4.76 12.56 -7.03
N PRO A 21 -4.62 13.90 -7.18
CA PRO A 21 -4.06 14.73 -6.13
C PRO A 21 -4.99 14.79 -4.91
N TRP A 22 -4.42 14.94 -3.72
CA TRP A 22 -5.15 14.99 -2.46
C TRP A 22 -6.32 15.99 -2.47
N SER A 23 -6.13 17.16 -3.10
CA SER A 23 -7.16 18.20 -3.18
C SER A 23 -8.45 17.72 -3.84
N LYS A 24 -8.33 16.95 -4.94
CA LYS A 24 -9.49 16.35 -5.60
C LYS A 24 -10.13 15.21 -4.81
N ILE A 25 -9.33 14.50 -4.00
CA ILE A 25 -9.87 13.45 -3.12
C ILE A 25 -10.75 14.07 -2.05
N LEU A 26 -10.27 15.15 -1.41
CA LEU A 26 -11.03 15.85 -0.36
C LEU A 26 -12.25 16.59 -0.93
N GLU A 27 -12.13 17.20 -2.11
CA GLU A 27 -13.24 17.83 -2.81
C GLU A 27 -14.35 16.82 -3.10
N ALA A 28 -14.00 15.67 -3.68
CA ALA A 28 -14.97 14.62 -3.97
C ALA A 28 -15.58 14.01 -2.70
N ALA A 29 -14.80 13.85 -1.63
CA ALA A 29 -15.32 13.38 -0.36
C ALA A 29 -16.37 14.34 0.22
N ALA A 30 -16.18 15.64 0.10
CA ALA A 30 -17.13 16.64 0.53
C ALA A 30 -18.35 16.75 -0.41
N GLU A 31 -18.15 16.66 -1.73
CA GLU A 31 -19.22 16.74 -2.73
C GLU A 31 -20.21 15.57 -2.61
N HIS A 32 -19.70 14.39 -2.31
CA HIS A 32 -20.48 13.16 -2.22
C HIS A 32 -20.84 12.75 -0.79
N ASP A 33 -20.53 13.57 0.21
CA ASP A 33 -20.75 13.26 1.64
C ASP A 33 -20.22 11.85 2.00
N ALA A 34 -18.97 11.61 1.64
CA ALA A 34 -18.38 10.28 1.72
C ALA A 34 -18.17 9.82 3.18
N ASP A 35 -18.63 8.62 3.49
CA ASP A 35 -18.45 7.99 4.81
C ASP A 35 -17.04 7.43 5.02
N ILE A 36 -16.31 7.12 3.95
CA ILE A 36 -14.98 6.51 3.98
C ILE A 36 -14.15 7.01 2.79
N ILE A 37 -12.88 7.32 3.02
CA ILE A 37 -11.89 7.51 1.95
C ILE A 37 -11.01 6.26 1.84
N GLY A 38 -10.80 5.77 0.62
CA GLY A 38 -9.96 4.60 0.35
C GLY A 38 -8.80 4.91 -0.59
N LEU A 39 -7.57 4.65 -0.16
CA LEU A 39 -6.36 4.81 -0.96
C LEU A 39 -5.75 3.46 -1.33
N SER A 40 -5.23 3.36 -2.56
CA SER A 40 -4.60 2.14 -3.04
C SER A 40 -3.25 2.45 -3.69
N GLY A 41 -2.14 2.02 -3.06
CA GLY A 41 -0.79 2.19 -3.57
C GLY A 41 -0.31 1.01 -4.39
N LEU A 42 0.25 1.28 -5.58
CA LEU A 42 0.86 0.27 -6.44
C LEU A 42 2.38 0.42 -6.52
N ILE A 43 2.89 1.64 -6.39
CA ILE A 43 4.31 1.98 -6.47
C ILE A 43 4.76 2.69 -5.20
N THR A 44 6.05 2.62 -4.89
CA THR A 44 6.61 3.18 -3.64
C THR A 44 6.31 4.67 -3.43
N PRO A 45 6.36 5.56 -4.43
CA PRO A 45 6.02 6.97 -4.23
C PRO A 45 4.60 7.21 -3.71
N SER A 46 3.66 6.29 -3.95
CA SER A 46 2.30 6.40 -3.41
C SER A 46 2.25 6.38 -1.88
N LEU A 47 3.27 5.86 -1.22
CA LEU A 47 3.31 5.78 0.24
C LEU A 47 3.42 7.17 0.89
N ASP A 48 4.24 8.05 0.34
CA ASP A 48 4.38 9.42 0.83
C ASP A 48 3.13 10.25 0.50
N GLU A 49 2.53 10.04 -0.66
CA GLU A 49 1.25 10.68 -1.02
C GLU A 49 0.12 10.29 -0.06
N MET A 50 0.09 9.04 0.43
CA MET A 50 -0.91 8.61 1.42
C MET A 50 -0.73 9.34 2.76
N VAL A 51 0.49 9.62 3.17
CA VAL A 51 0.77 10.44 4.35
C VAL A 51 0.26 11.86 4.13
N THR A 52 0.55 12.45 2.97
CA THR A 52 0.06 13.79 2.60
C THR A 52 -1.47 13.86 2.63
N VAL A 53 -2.17 12.85 2.08
CA VAL A 53 -3.65 12.82 2.15
C VAL A 53 -4.13 12.80 3.61
N ALA A 54 -3.51 11.99 4.47
CA ALA A 54 -3.86 11.92 5.90
C ALA A 54 -3.64 13.27 6.60
N GLU A 55 -2.51 13.94 6.35
CA GLU A 55 -2.22 15.29 6.88
C GLU A 55 -3.24 16.33 6.41
N GLU A 56 -3.63 16.28 5.14
CA GLU A 56 -4.61 17.20 4.59
C GLU A 56 -6.04 16.91 5.09
N MET A 57 -6.41 15.64 5.31
CA MET A 57 -7.65 15.27 6.00
C MET A 57 -7.68 15.84 7.43
N GLN A 58 -6.56 15.73 8.16
CA GLN A 58 -6.42 16.32 9.49
C GLN A 58 -6.57 17.83 9.46
N ARG A 59 -5.91 18.50 8.52
CA ARG A 59 -5.97 19.97 8.35
C ARG A 59 -7.37 20.45 8.00
N ALA A 60 -8.10 19.66 7.22
CA ALA A 60 -9.49 19.95 6.85
C ALA A 60 -10.49 19.65 7.97
N GLY A 61 -10.05 19.06 9.10
CA GLY A 61 -10.91 18.70 10.22
C GLY A 61 -11.87 17.55 9.92
N LEU A 62 -11.52 16.68 8.97
CA LEU A 62 -12.29 15.49 8.67
C LEU A 62 -12.16 14.48 9.82
N THR A 63 -13.18 13.64 9.98
CA THR A 63 -13.20 12.56 10.99
C THR A 63 -13.55 11.21 10.38
N ILE A 64 -13.80 11.16 9.07
CA ILE A 64 -14.20 9.95 8.36
C ILE A 64 -13.02 8.96 8.25
N PRO A 65 -13.29 7.64 8.28
CA PRO A 65 -12.26 6.62 8.19
C PRO A 65 -11.44 6.69 6.89
N LEU A 66 -10.14 6.41 7.02
CA LEU A 66 -9.19 6.28 5.92
C LEU A 66 -8.74 4.83 5.76
N LEU A 67 -9.09 4.18 4.65
CA LEU A 67 -8.64 2.84 4.31
C LEU A 67 -7.37 2.87 3.46
N ILE A 68 -6.36 2.17 3.92
CA ILE A 68 -5.06 2.06 3.22
C ILE A 68 -4.88 0.66 2.66
N GLY A 69 -4.63 0.57 1.37
CA GLY A 69 -4.39 -0.70 0.73
C GLY A 69 -3.56 -0.59 -0.55
N GLY A 70 -3.27 -1.73 -1.15
CA GLY A 70 -2.43 -1.81 -2.37
C GLY A 70 -1.20 -2.69 -2.17
N ALA A 71 -0.55 -3.03 -3.27
CA ALA A 71 0.55 -3.98 -3.27
C ALA A 71 1.79 -3.49 -2.50
N THR A 72 2.01 -2.17 -2.45
CA THR A 72 3.17 -1.56 -1.78
C THR A 72 2.90 -1.18 -0.34
N THR A 73 1.64 -1.22 0.11
CA THR A 73 1.29 -0.83 1.48
C THR A 73 1.52 -1.95 2.47
N SER A 74 1.77 -1.59 3.71
CA SER A 74 1.91 -2.53 4.80
C SER A 74 1.32 -1.95 6.10
N LYS A 75 0.89 -2.84 6.99
CA LYS A 75 0.43 -2.46 8.33
C LYS A 75 1.50 -1.65 9.08
N VAL A 76 2.76 -2.03 8.94
CA VAL A 76 3.88 -1.35 9.59
C VAL A 76 4.00 0.10 9.10
N HIS A 77 3.96 0.34 7.79
CA HIS A 77 4.02 1.69 7.23
C HIS A 77 2.78 2.51 7.66
N THR A 78 1.60 1.90 7.60
CA THR A 78 0.36 2.57 8.03
C THR A 78 0.46 3.00 9.50
N ALA A 79 0.85 2.10 10.40
CA ALA A 79 0.96 2.38 11.83
C ALA A 79 2.04 3.42 12.19
N LEU A 80 3.14 3.47 11.43
CA LEU A 80 4.27 4.34 11.74
C LEU A 80 4.21 5.72 11.06
N ARG A 81 3.53 5.84 9.92
CA ARG A 81 3.60 7.04 9.09
C ARG A 81 2.26 7.67 8.79
N ILE A 82 1.23 6.87 8.51
CA ILE A 82 -0.07 7.38 8.08
C ILE A 82 -0.97 7.64 9.29
N ASP A 83 -1.11 6.65 10.17
CA ASP A 83 -1.94 6.74 11.36
C ASP A 83 -1.56 7.93 12.29
N PRO A 84 -0.28 8.23 12.56
CA PRO A 84 0.07 9.40 13.35
C PRO A 84 -0.20 10.75 12.69
N ALA A 85 -0.46 10.78 11.38
CA ALA A 85 -0.74 12.00 10.63
C ALA A 85 -2.23 12.38 10.62
N TYR A 86 -3.10 11.53 11.15
CA TYR A 86 -4.54 11.74 11.13
C TYR A 86 -5.21 11.18 12.40
N GLU A 87 -5.99 12.00 13.11
CA GLU A 87 -6.68 11.60 14.34
C GLU A 87 -7.92 10.72 14.10
N GLY A 88 -8.47 10.75 12.89
CA GLY A 88 -9.56 9.86 12.49
C GLY A 88 -9.08 8.42 12.30
N PRO A 89 -10.02 7.46 12.16
CA PRO A 89 -9.66 6.05 12.03
C PRO A 89 -8.85 5.76 10.76
N VAL A 90 -7.66 5.16 10.88
CA VAL A 90 -6.83 4.71 9.76
C VAL A 90 -6.71 3.19 9.80
N VAL A 91 -7.13 2.50 8.74
CA VAL A 91 -7.15 1.04 8.71
C VAL A 91 -6.41 0.48 7.49
N HIS A 92 -5.39 -0.34 7.75
CA HIS A 92 -4.73 -1.09 6.69
C HIS A 92 -5.55 -2.31 6.27
N VAL A 93 -5.88 -2.37 4.98
CA VAL A 93 -6.64 -3.47 4.37
C VAL A 93 -5.72 -4.31 3.49
N LEU A 94 -5.46 -5.55 3.91
CA LEU A 94 -4.50 -6.42 3.25
C LEU A 94 -4.90 -6.76 1.80
N ASP A 95 -6.17 -7.10 1.62
CA ASP A 95 -6.71 -7.50 0.30
C ASP A 95 -8.14 -6.99 0.08
N ALA A 96 -8.63 -7.14 -1.15
CA ALA A 96 -9.95 -6.65 -1.54
C ALA A 96 -11.11 -7.38 -0.83
N SER A 97 -10.92 -8.65 -0.47
CA SER A 97 -11.98 -9.44 0.17
C SER A 97 -12.26 -8.96 1.59
N ARG A 98 -11.24 -8.46 2.28
CA ARG A 98 -11.34 -7.91 3.63
C ARG A 98 -11.92 -6.50 3.68
N ALA A 99 -11.89 -5.78 2.54
CA ALA A 99 -12.36 -4.39 2.51
C ALA A 99 -13.83 -4.25 2.91
N VAL A 100 -14.67 -5.20 2.53
CA VAL A 100 -16.11 -5.20 2.86
C VAL A 100 -16.33 -5.34 4.36
N GLY A 101 -15.66 -6.32 4.99
CA GLY A 101 -15.78 -6.53 6.44
C GLY A 101 -15.27 -5.34 7.25
N VAL A 102 -14.17 -4.72 6.81
CA VAL A 102 -13.62 -3.52 7.45
C VAL A 102 -14.57 -2.33 7.30
N ALA A 103 -15.09 -2.06 6.10
CA ALA A 103 -16.05 -0.99 5.86
C ALA A 103 -17.32 -1.20 6.70
N SER A 104 -17.85 -2.42 6.73
CA SER A 104 -19.03 -2.76 7.53
C SER A 104 -18.83 -2.51 9.03
N GLN A 105 -17.66 -2.83 9.56
CA GLN A 105 -17.34 -2.57 10.96
C GLN A 105 -17.19 -1.08 11.25
N LEU A 106 -16.52 -0.33 10.38
CA LEU A 106 -16.33 1.11 10.52
C LEU A 106 -17.63 1.91 10.46
N LEU A 107 -18.58 1.48 9.64
CA LEU A 107 -19.89 2.14 9.47
C LEU A 107 -20.98 1.60 10.42
N SER A 108 -20.63 0.68 11.30
CA SER A 108 -21.59 0.12 12.27
C SER A 108 -21.66 0.96 13.53
N ASP A 109 -22.85 1.37 13.94
CA ASP A 109 -23.09 2.13 15.17
C ASP A 109 -22.59 1.39 16.45
N THR A 110 -22.50 0.07 16.40
CA THR A 110 -22.13 -0.75 17.57
C THR A 110 -20.73 -1.33 17.50
N GLN A 111 -20.18 -1.51 16.30
CA GLN A 111 -18.88 -2.16 16.11
C GLN A 111 -17.74 -1.19 15.80
N SER A 112 -18.05 0.04 15.37
CA SER A 112 -17.03 1.01 14.96
C SER A 112 -16.05 1.32 16.08
N VAL A 113 -16.54 1.72 17.23
CA VAL A 113 -15.68 2.10 18.37
C VAL A 113 -14.75 0.96 18.80
N PRO A 114 -15.25 -0.26 19.15
CA PRO A 114 -14.36 -1.34 19.58
C PRO A 114 -13.40 -1.80 18.46
N PHE A 115 -13.79 -1.69 17.19
CA PHE A 115 -12.92 -2.02 16.07
C PHE A 115 -11.76 -1.02 15.91
N VAL A 116 -12.05 0.28 16.04
CA VAL A 116 -11.05 1.34 15.98
C VAL A 116 -10.08 1.24 17.15
N GLU A 117 -10.57 1.02 18.38
CA GLU A 117 -9.74 0.82 19.57
C GLU A 117 -8.80 -0.38 19.41
N ALA A 118 -9.32 -1.53 18.95
CA ALA A 118 -8.50 -2.71 18.71
C ALA A 118 -7.43 -2.48 17.63
N THR A 119 -7.75 -1.69 16.60
CA THR A 119 -6.80 -1.32 15.54
C THR A 119 -5.71 -0.40 16.10
N ALA A 120 -6.06 0.57 16.92
CA ALA A 120 -5.11 1.47 17.56
C ALA A 120 -4.15 0.73 18.51
N GLU A 121 -4.66 -0.22 19.31
CA GLU A 121 -3.83 -1.09 20.16
C GLU A 121 -2.86 -1.94 19.33
N GLU A 122 -3.31 -2.47 18.18
CA GLU A 122 -2.45 -3.24 17.29
C GLU A 122 -1.33 -2.36 16.71
N TYR A 123 -1.65 -1.13 16.30
CA TYR A 123 -0.67 -0.20 15.77
C TYR A 123 0.33 0.24 16.84
N GLU A 124 -0.11 0.42 18.08
CA GLU A 124 0.80 0.73 19.19
C GLU A 124 1.80 -0.39 19.44
N LYS A 125 1.36 -1.65 19.43
CA LYS A 125 2.26 -2.82 19.51
C LYS A 125 3.29 -2.82 18.37
N VAL A 126 2.89 -2.41 17.15
CA VAL A 126 3.80 -2.29 16.01
C VAL A 126 4.82 -1.17 16.24
N ARG A 127 4.40 -0.02 16.76
CA ARG A 127 5.29 1.11 17.10
C ARG A 127 6.34 0.70 18.14
N ILE A 128 5.90 0.14 19.25
CA ILE A 128 6.78 -0.34 20.34
C ILE A 128 7.79 -1.37 19.83
N ALA A 129 7.34 -2.34 19.02
CA ALA A 129 8.21 -3.36 18.45
C ALA A 129 9.29 -2.80 17.50
N ARG A 130 9.05 -1.60 16.96
CA ARG A 130 9.99 -0.90 16.07
C ARG A 130 10.92 0.06 16.80
N GLU A 131 10.47 0.71 17.87
CA GLU A 131 11.31 1.59 18.70
C GLU A 131 12.53 0.85 19.26
N GLY A 132 12.39 -0.44 19.60
CA GLY A 132 13.49 -1.28 20.07
C GLY A 132 14.45 -1.77 18.96
N LYS A 133 14.09 -1.62 17.69
CA LYS A 133 14.96 -1.92 16.56
C LYS A 133 15.60 -0.63 16.07
N GLY A 134 16.67 -0.22 16.73
CA GLY A 134 17.51 0.89 16.31
C GLY A 134 17.84 0.80 14.82
N GLN A 135 18.04 1.93 14.17
CA GLN A 135 18.62 1.97 12.84
C GLN A 135 19.86 1.10 12.86
N SER A 136 19.97 0.14 11.92
CA SER A 136 21.21 -0.63 11.79
C SER A 136 22.34 0.36 11.70
N GLU A 137 23.35 0.19 12.57
CA GLU A 137 24.50 1.06 12.61
C GLU A 137 25.13 1.10 11.22
N LEU A 138 25.08 2.26 10.58
CA LEU A 138 25.64 2.41 9.24
C LEU A 138 27.15 2.32 9.33
N LEU A 139 27.77 1.52 8.44
CA LEU A 139 29.22 1.48 8.34
C LEU A 139 29.76 2.86 7.94
N PRO A 140 30.91 3.25 8.47
CA PRO A 140 31.63 4.41 7.97
C PRO A 140 31.84 4.31 6.46
N ILE A 141 31.76 5.43 5.77
CA ILE A 141 31.82 5.45 4.29
C ILE A 141 33.10 4.81 3.72
N ALA A 142 34.22 4.92 4.46
CA ALA A 142 35.47 4.29 4.08
C ALA A 142 35.36 2.76 4.08
N ASP A 143 34.74 2.19 5.11
CA ASP A 143 34.55 0.74 5.24
C ASP A 143 33.54 0.22 4.24
N ALA A 144 32.45 0.98 4.01
CA ALA A 144 31.47 0.65 2.98
C ALA A 144 32.11 0.63 1.58
N ARG A 145 32.99 1.58 1.27
CA ARG A 145 33.74 1.60 0.01
C ARG A 145 34.77 0.48 -0.09
N ALA A 146 35.43 0.10 1.01
CA ALA A 146 36.32 -1.04 1.03
C ALA A 146 35.61 -2.36 0.75
N ASN A 147 34.39 -2.50 1.26
CA ASN A 147 33.51 -3.66 1.03
C ASN A 147 32.70 -3.59 -0.27
N ALA A 148 32.88 -2.55 -1.09
CA ALA A 148 32.15 -2.44 -2.34
C ALA A 148 32.43 -3.65 -3.25
N PHE A 149 31.38 -4.14 -3.90
CA PHE A 149 31.52 -5.18 -4.92
C PHE A 149 32.47 -4.70 -6.03
N LYS A 150 33.49 -5.49 -6.33
CA LYS A 150 34.47 -5.22 -7.38
C LYS A 150 34.23 -6.20 -8.52
N PRO A 151 33.41 -5.82 -9.51
CA PRO A 151 33.14 -6.70 -10.64
C PRO A 151 34.40 -6.92 -11.48
N ASP A 152 34.63 -8.16 -11.88
CA ASP A 152 35.64 -8.47 -12.87
C ASP A 152 35.06 -8.26 -14.27
N PHE A 153 35.34 -7.12 -14.87
CA PHE A 153 34.89 -6.79 -16.21
C PHE A 153 35.61 -7.59 -17.33
N ALA A 154 36.62 -8.40 -16.99
CA ALA A 154 37.22 -9.33 -17.93
C ALA A 154 36.32 -10.58 -18.12
N LEU A 155 35.49 -10.91 -17.14
CA LEU A 155 34.49 -11.97 -17.24
C LEU A 155 33.33 -11.47 -18.11
N LYS A 156 33.28 -11.93 -19.36
CA LYS A 156 32.15 -11.66 -20.24
C LYS A 156 30.99 -12.58 -19.84
N PRO A 157 29.77 -12.04 -19.65
CA PRO A 157 28.58 -12.87 -19.50
C PRO A 157 28.39 -13.73 -20.74
N ALA A 158 27.78 -14.90 -20.58
CA ALA A 158 27.42 -15.75 -21.73
C ALA A 158 26.54 -14.97 -22.70
N ALA A 159 26.94 -14.96 -23.97
CA ALA A 159 26.13 -14.34 -25.01
C ALA A 159 24.85 -15.18 -25.21
N PRO A 160 23.72 -14.56 -25.55
CA PRO A 160 22.53 -15.30 -25.98
C PRO A 160 22.89 -16.24 -27.15
N VAL A 161 22.33 -17.45 -27.16
CA VAL A 161 22.56 -18.42 -28.21
C VAL A 161 22.12 -17.89 -29.59
N GLU A 162 21.00 -17.19 -29.57
CA GLU A 162 20.40 -16.57 -30.74
C GLU A 162 20.03 -15.10 -30.39
N PRO A 163 20.95 -14.15 -30.69
CA PRO A 163 20.68 -12.73 -30.48
C PRO A 163 19.72 -12.18 -31.53
N GLY A 164 18.82 -11.29 -31.13
CA GLY A 164 17.90 -10.62 -32.03
C GLY A 164 16.45 -10.66 -31.54
N LEU A 165 15.54 -10.21 -32.41
CA LEU A 165 14.11 -10.30 -32.16
C LEU A 165 13.59 -11.65 -32.65
N HIS A 166 13.02 -12.43 -31.71
CA HIS A 166 12.36 -13.68 -32.01
C HIS A 166 10.86 -13.51 -31.80
N VAL A 167 10.08 -13.85 -32.83
CA VAL A 167 8.61 -13.81 -32.78
C VAL A 167 8.10 -15.25 -32.76
N PHE A 168 7.39 -15.60 -31.69
CA PHE A 168 6.76 -16.91 -31.55
C PHE A 168 5.26 -16.72 -31.76
N GLU A 169 4.72 -17.22 -32.85
CA GLU A 169 3.29 -17.15 -33.17
C GLU A 169 2.51 -18.30 -32.52
N GLU A 170 3.18 -19.42 -32.34
CA GLU A 170 2.60 -20.59 -31.63
C GLU A 170 3.59 -21.11 -30.61
N TRP A 171 3.10 -21.46 -29.43
CA TRP A 171 3.88 -22.07 -28.36
C TRP A 171 3.04 -23.07 -27.57
N ASP A 172 3.63 -24.20 -27.19
CA ASP A 172 2.95 -25.20 -26.38
C ASP A 172 2.70 -24.65 -24.96
N LEU A 173 1.43 -24.62 -24.55
CA LEU A 173 1.03 -24.15 -23.23
C LEU A 173 1.59 -25.05 -22.10
N ALA A 174 1.85 -26.32 -22.37
CA ALA A 174 2.46 -27.21 -21.39
C ALA A 174 3.91 -26.82 -21.11
N ASP A 175 4.67 -26.42 -22.13
CA ASP A 175 6.03 -25.93 -21.97
C ASP A 175 6.05 -24.59 -21.21
N LEU A 176 5.13 -23.67 -21.51
CA LEU A 176 5.01 -22.42 -20.78
C LEU A 176 4.62 -22.65 -19.32
N ALA A 177 3.71 -23.57 -19.05
CA ALA A 177 3.32 -23.92 -17.67
C ALA A 177 4.48 -24.51 -16.87
N ALA A 178 5.31 -25.34 -17.51
CA ALA A 178 6.50 -25.92 -16.88
C ALA A 178 7.59 -24.88 -16.56
N LEU A 179 7.68 -23.82 -17.34
CA LEU A 179 8.65 -22.72 -17.19
C LEU A 179 8.10 -21.56 -16.34
N SER A 180 6.79 -21.55 -16.09
CA SER A 180 6.15 -20.47 -15.34
C SER A 180 6.50 -20.56 -13.85
N LEU A 181 7.03 -19.47 -13.29
CA LEU A 181 7.21 -19.27 -11.85
C LEU A 181 5.96 -18.67 -11.18
N ILE A 182 4.84 -18.64 -11.88
CA ILE A 182 3.56 -18.16 -11.34
C ILE A 182 2.92 -19.34 -10.59
N HIS A 183 2.98 -19.29 -9.29
CA HIS A 183 2.31 -20.20 -8.37
C HIS A 183 1.01 -19.59 -7.86
#